data_032ac731b8cc2508016eaed607054dc8
#
_entry.id   032ac731b8cc2508016eaed607054dc8
#
_cell.length_a   1.000
_cell.length_b   1.000
_cell.length_c   1.000
_cell.angle_alpha   90.00
_cell.angle_beta   90.00
_cell.angle_gamma   90.00
#
_symmetry.space_group_name_H-M   'P 1'
#
loop_
_entity.id
_entity.type
_entity.pdbx_description
1 polymer ?
#
loop_
_entity_poly.entity_id
_entity_poly.type
_entity_poly.pdbx_seq_one_letter_code
_entity_poly.pdbx_strand_id
1 'polypeptide(L)'
;TFMDDKGKPYSLEEISDKKNSLVIIYNHGSIQDHKQDPCKAKPKFGYLWNGAVVPAILKLHNKKINGLEVKIYRVCSGVKGMSVKNQKKYRKELKSKGKINLVDEHKNIKRQNIILNEVQKLKNLGFDKIILSGYSAGGWSSLVLQSRHPEKIIGTIAFNPAFAGPKKEWQKKYPEWGAFREDSINKFKKADTINAIVFAHKDDVFEDPKTLSFFENFKDLNLIDYSELKPTTCTYADGDKKMPSDKGHN
;
A
#
# COMPACT_ATOMS: atom_id res chain seq x y z
N THR A 1 -15.35 -1.80 -1.35
CA THR A 1 -16.41 -0.81 -1.63
C THR A 1 -15.96 0.09 -2.77
N PHE A 2 -16.79 0.23 -3.82
CA PHE A 2 -16.56 1.19 -4.90
C PHE A 2 -16.76 2.62 -4.41
N MET A 3 -15.99 3.55 -4.98
CA MET A 3 -15.93 4.96 -4.59
C MET A 3 -16.00 5.84 -5.83
N ASP A 4 -16.78 6.92 -5.77
CA ASP A 4 -16.81 7.95 -6.81
C ASP A 4 -15.59 8.90 -6.71
N ASP A 5 -15.54 9.90 -7.58
CA ASP A 5 -14.48 10.92 -7.63
C ASP A 5 -14.42 11.83 -6.38
N LYS A 6 -15.50 11.85 -5.58
CA LYS A 6 -15.60 12.57 -4.29
C LYS A 6 -15.34 11.66 -3.09
N GLY A 7 -15.04 10.37 -3.32
CA GLY A 7 -14.84 9.38 -2.28
C GLY A 7 -16.12 8.91 -1.61
N LYS A 8 -17.29 9.07 -2.24
CA LYS A 8 -18.56 8.52 -1.76
C LYS A 8 -18.69 7.07 -2.25
N PRO A 9 -19.18 6.15 -1.41
CA PRO A 9 -19.44 4.78 -1.82
C PRO A 9 -20.65 4.72 -2.78
N TYR A 10 -20.53 3.82 -3.76
CA TYR A 10 -21.64 3.47 -4.65
C TYR A 10 -21.72 1.95 -4.84
N SER A 11 -22.83 1.50 -5.44
CA SER A 11 -23.17 0.10 -5.53
C SER A 11 -22.49 -0.59 -6.73
N LEU A 12 -22.26 -1.89 -6.62
CA LEU A 12 -21.73 -2.71 -7.70
C LEU A 12 -22.67 -2.78 -8.89
N GLU A 13 -23.97 -2.73 -8.64
CA GLU A 13 -25.05 -2.79 -9.65
C GLU A 13 -25.02 -1.58 -10.60
N GLU A 14 -24.43 -0.48 -10.15
CA GLU A 14 -24.24 0.72 -10.99
C GLU A 14 -23.14 0.54 -12.07
N ILE A 15 -22.37 -0.57 -12.01
CA ILE A 15 -21.33 -0.87 -12.99
C ILE A 15 -21.86 -1.84 -14.03
N SER A 16 -22.29 -1.32 -15.17
CA SER A 16 -22.89 -2.12 -16.25
C SER A 16 -21.88 -2.93 -17.05
N ASP A 17 -20.68 -2.38 -17.30
CA ASP A 17 -19.64 -3.02 -18.12
C ASP A 17 -18.40 -3.38 -17.30
N LYS A 18 -18.44 -4.54 -16.66
CA LYS A 18 -17.35 -5.04 -15.81
C LYS A 18 -16.12 -5.47 -16.62
N LYS A 19 -16.30 -6.03 -17.82
CA LYS A 19 -15.20 -6.52 -18.67
C LYS A 19 -14.34 -5.38 -19.22
N ASN A 20 -14.97 -4.25 -19.54
CA ASN A 20 -14.27 -3.05 -20.01
C ASN A 20 -13.97 -2.06 -18.88
N SER A 21 -14.02 -2.53 -17.63
CA SER A 21 -13.61 -1.76 -16.45
C SER A 21 -12.19 -2.09 -16.04
N LEU A 22 -11.40 -1.05 -15.74
CA LEU A 22 -10.13 -1.14 -15.04
C LEU A 22 -10.36 -0.81 -13.56
N VAL A 23 -10.29 -1.81 -12.69
CA VAL A 23 -10.46 -1.59 -11.25
C VAL A 23 -9.14 -1.25 -10.60
N ILE A 24 -9.06 -0.10 -9.97
CA ILE A 24 -7.95 0.28 -9.09
C ILE A 24 -8.36 0.01 -7.64
N ILE A 25 -7.76 -1.01 -7.02
CA ILE A 25 -7.98 -1.34 -5.61
C ILE A 25 -7.02 -0.51 -4.77
N TYR A 26 -7.53 0.40 -3.97
CA TYR A 26 -6.72 1.23 -3.08
C TYR A 26 -6.60 0.65 -1.68
N ASN A 27 -5.36 0.54 -1.21
CA ASN A 27 -4.96 0.03 0.10
C ASN A 27 -4.36 1.15 0.95
N HIS A 28 -4.97 1.40 2.09
CA HIS A 28 -4.51 2.45 3.01
C HIS A 28 -3.18 2.12 3.69
N GLY A 29 -2.49 3.12 4.22
CA GLY A 29 -1.28 2.98 5.02
C GLY A 29 -1.51 2.25 6.35
N SER A 30 -0.48 2.18 7.19
CA SER A 30 -0.61 1.63 8.55
C SER A 30 -1.49 2.53 9.40
N ILE A 31 -2.43 1.92 10.14
CA ILE A 31 -3.23 2.61 11.16
C ILE A 31 -2.64 2.25 12.51
N GLN A 32 -2.21 3.27 13.26
CA GLN A 32 -1.57 3.06 14.55
C GLN A 32 -2.58 2.74 15.66
N ASP A 33 -3.80 3.24 15.55
CA ASP A 33 -4.84 2.97 16.54
C ASP A 33 -5.50 1.61 16.29
N HIS A 34 -5.13 0.63 17.10
CA HIS A 34 -5.65 -0.73 17.03
C HIS A 34 -7.13 -0.86 17.41
N LYS A 35 -7.75 0.21 17.92
CA LYS A 35 -9.14 0.22 18.35
C LYS A 35 -10.09 0.75 17.29
N GLN A 36 -9.58 1.43 16.28
CA GLN A 36 -10.41 2.03 15.23
C GLN A 36 -10.55 1.08 14.04
N ASP A 37 -11.77 0.95 13.55
CA ASP A 37 -12.05 0.39 12.24
C ASP A 37 -11.53 1.39 11.18
N PRO A 38 -10.56 1.01 10.33
CA PRO A 38 -9.99 1.92 9.34
C PRO A 38 -11.02 2.45 8.36
N CYS A 39 -12.14 1.75 8.19
CA CYS A 39 -13.22 2.15 7.31
C CYS A 39 -14.19 3.14 7.95
N LYS A 40 -14.20 3.23 9.28
CA LYS A 40 -15.06 4.10 10.08
C LYS A 40 -14.29 5.24 10.75
N ALA A 41 -12.96 5.19 10.72
CA ALA A 41 -12.13 6.19 11.37
C ALA A 41 -12.38 7.58 10.76
N LYS A 42 -12.72 8.53 11.63
CA LYS A 42 -12.77 9.95 11.23
C LYS A 42 -11.37 10.46 10.93
N PRO A 43 -11.21 11.37 9.97
CA PRO A 43 -9.91 11.98 9.69
C PRO A 43 -9.33 12.64 10.95
N LYS A 44 -8.21 12.10 11.44
CA LYS A 44 -7.47 12.71 12.54
C LYS A 44 -6.25 13.48 12.01
N PHE A 45 -5.73 13.02 10.88
CA PHE A 45 -4.56 13.58 10.21
C PHE A 45 -4.72 13.57 8.68
N GLY A 46 -5.93 13.86 8.18
CA GLY A 46 -6.23 13.82 6.75
C GLY A 46 -6.46 12.39 6.21
N TYR A 47 -6.68 12.30 4.92
CA TYR A 47 -7.10 11.07 4.22
C TYR A 47 -6.07 9.94 4.26
N LEU A 48 -4.78 10.24 4.41
CA LEU A 48 -3.72 9.22 4.41
C LEU A 48 -3.81 8.27 5.60
N TRP A 49 -4.29 8.76 6.73
CA TRP A 49 -4.35 8.03 7.99
C TRP A 49 -5.68 7.34 8.26
N ASN A 50 -6.67 7.54 7.41
CA ASN A 50 -8.07 7.16 7.67
C ASN A 50 -8.63 6.14 6.70
N GLY A 51 -7.80 5.50 5.91
CA GLY A 51 -8.26 4.57 4.89
C GLY A 51 -9.03 5.27 3.75
N ALA A 52 -9.00 6.60 3.69
CA ALA A 52 -9.52 7.32 2.54
C ALA A 52 -8.62 7.10 1.33
N VAL A 53 -9.20 7.14 0.15
CA VAL A 53 -8.46 7.02 -1.11
C VAL A 53 -7.76 8.35 -1.40
N VAL A 54 -6.49 8.27 -1.80
CA VAL A 54 -5.72 9.46 -2.23
C VAL A 54 -6.47 10.20 -3.33
N PRO A 55 -6.64 11.53 -3.24
CA PRO A 55 -7.39 12.32 -4.22
C PRO A 55 -6.94 12.14 -5.66
N ALA A 56 -5.65 11.96 -5.90
CA ALA A 56 -5.11 11.70 -7.23
C ALA A 56 -5.69 10.41 -7.85
N ILE A 57 -5.92 9.38 -7.04
CA ILE A 57 -6.55 8.13 -7.49
C ILE A 57 -8.06 8.34 -7.70
N LEU A 58 -8.74 9.06 -6.82
CA LEU A 58 -10.18 9.34 -6.98
C LEU A 58 -10.48 10.09 -8.29
N LYS A 59 -9.62 11.03 -8.69
CA LYS A 59 -9.75 11.78 -9.95
C LYS A 59 -9.69 10.90 -11.20
N LEU A 60 -9.22 9.67 -11.09
CA LEU A 60 -9.22 8.70 -12.19
C LEU A 60 -10.58 8.03 -12.38
N HIS A 61 -11.50 8.13 -11.42
CA HIS A 61 -12.83 7.52 -11.52
C HIS A 61 -13.54 7.95 -12.80
N ASN A 62 -14.10 6.98 -13.53
CA ASN A 62 -14.77 7.13 -14.82
C ASN A 62 -13.90 7.74 -15.95
N LYS A 63 -12.59 7.93 -15.73
CA LYS A 63 -11.68 8.23 -16.85
C LYS A 63 -11.47 6.98 -17.69
N LYS A 64 -11.15 7.15 -18.97
CA LYS A 64 -10.77 6.05 -19.85
C LYS A 64 -9.26 5.96 -20.00
N ILE A 65 -8.73 4.77 -19.77
CA ILE A 65 -7.31 4.43 -19.96
C ILE A 65 -7.28 3.25 -20.93
N ASN A 66 -6.70 3.44 -22.10
CA ASN A 66 -6.65 2.43 -23.18
C ASN A 66 -8.03 1.80 -23.46
N GLY A 67 -9.08 2.63 -23.52
CA GLY A 67 -10.45 2.19 -23.77
C GLY A 67 -11.18 1.62 -22.55
N LEU A 68 -10.50 1.34 -21.44
CA LEU A 68 -11.09 0.81 -20.22
C LEU A 68 -11.56 1.94 -19.30
N GLU A 69 -12.74 1.82 -18.75
CA GLU A 69 -13.27 2.78 -17.78
C GLU A 69 -12.75 2.49 -16.37
N VAL A 70 -12.13 3.48 -15.74
CA VAL A 70 -11.54 3.32 -14.41
C VAL A 70 -12.61 3.31 -13.31
N LYS A 71 -12.59 2.29 -12.47
CA LYS A 71 -13.40 2.17 -11.25
C LYS A 71 -12.50 2.10 -10.03
N ILE A 72 -12.80 2.88 -9.02
CA ILE A 72 -12.00 2.93 -7.79
C ILE A 72 -12.65 2.04 -6.73
N TYR A 73 -11.89 1.10 -6.18
CA TYR A 73 -12.34 0.19 -5.14
C TYR A 73 -11.48 0.35 -3.89
N ARG A 74 -12.07 0.72 -2.77
CA ARG A 74 -11.36 0.82 -1.48
C ARG A 74 -11.45 -0.50 -0.72
N VAL A 75 -10.31 -0.99 -0.28
CA VAL A 75 -10.22 -2.12 0.65
C VAL A 75 -9.92 -1.62 2.06
N CYS A 76 -10.69 -2.11 3.01
CA CYS A 76 -10.46 -1.89 4.42
C CYS A 76 -9.67 -3.09 4.97
N SER A 77 -8.37 -3.02 4.84
CA SER A 77 -7.44 -4.10 5.23
C SER A 77 -6.81 -3.87 6.61
N GLY A 78 -7.49 -3.15 7.49
CA GLY A 78 -7.01 -2.90 8.84
C GLY A 78 -6.87 -4.20 9.63
N VAL A 79 -5.63 -4.53 10.00
CA VAL A 79 -5.32 -5.67 10.87
C VAL A 79 -4.73 -5.13 12.16
N LYS A 80 -5.22 -5.60 13.28
CA LYS A 80 -4.64 -5.27 14.60
C LYS A 80 -3.14 -5.53 14.58
N GLY A 81 -2.38 -4.61 15.11
CA GLY A 81 -0.94 -4.77 15.26
C GLY A 81 -0.59 -6.01 16.10
N MET A 82 0.64 -6.46 16.01
CA MET A 82 1.11 -7.58 16.82
C MET A 82 0.98 -7.26 18.30
N SER A 83 0.47 -8.21 19.06
CA SER A 83 0.49 -8.11 20.52
C SER A 83 1.93 -8.06 21.04
N VAL A 84 2.14 -7.43 22.20
CA VAL A 84 3.46 -7.42 22.87
C VAL A 84 4.02 -8.83 23.06
N LYS A 85 3.14 -9.81 23.33
CA LYS A 85 3.50 -11.23 23.43
C LYS A 85 4.12 -11.76 22.13
N ASN A 86 3.48 -11.49 20.98
CA ASN A 86 3.99 -11.94 19.68
C ASN A 86 5.28 -11.22 19.30
N GLN A 87 5.41 -9.92 19.58
CA GLN A 87 6.67 -9.19 19.36
C GLN A 87 7.82 -9.82 20.14
N LYS A 88 7.61 -10.15 21.43
CA LYS A 88 8.62 -10.85 22.26
C LYS A 88 8.97 -12.22 21.70
N LYS A 89 7.98 -12.98 21.19
CA LYS A 89 8.19 -14.29 20.56
C LYS A 89 9.07 -14.16 19.33
N TYR A 90 8.76 -13.23 18.42
CA TYR A 90 9.58 -12.99 17.21
C TYR A 90 11.01 -12.57 17.53
N ARG A 91 11.20 -11.67 18.50
CA ARG A 91 12.55 -11.25 18.93
C ARG A 91 13.36 -12.41 19.50
N LYS A 92 12.73 -13.28 20.30
CA LYS A 92 13.37 -14.48 20.82
C LYS A 92 13.77 -15.44 19.70
N GLU A 93 12.89 -15.65 18.75
CA GLU A 93 13.13 -16.53 17.59
C GLU A 93 14.25 -15.98 16.71
N LEU A 94 14.22 -14.67 16.39
CA LEU A 94 15.29 -14.02 15.63
C LEU A 94 16.64 -14.14 16.33
N LYS A 95 16.68 -13.90 17.65
CA LYS A 95 17.91 -14.03 18.45
C LYS A 95 18.47 -15.44 18.47
N SER A 96 17.61 -16.47 18.54
CA SER A 96 18.04 -17.86 18.68
C SER A 96 18.35 -18.55 17.34
N LYS A 97 17.67 -18.16 16.27
CA LYS A 97 17.72 -18.84 14.96
C LYS A 97 18.22 -17.97 13.82
N GLY A 98 18.46 -16.66 14.07
CA GLY A 98 18.84 -15.70 13.05
C GLY A 98 17.75 -15.40 12.01
N LYS A 99 16.56 -16.03 12.13
CA LYS A 99 15.43 -15.86 11.23
C LYS A 99 14.10 -15.96 11.97
N ILE A 100 13.03 -15.50 11.33
CA ILE A 100 11.66 -15.61 11.84
C ILE A 100 10.87 -16.58 10.97
N ASN A 101 10.31 -17.63 11.59
CA ASN A 101 9.52 -18.65 10.88
C ASN A 101 8.02 -18.32 10.89
N LEU A 102 7.56 -17.40 11.75
CA LEU A 102 6.14 -17.05 11.92
C LEU A 102 5.76 -15.79 11.13
N VAL A 103 6.31 -15.64 9.93
CA VAL A 103 6.08 -14.47 9.06
C VAL A 103 4.60 -14.30 8.74
N ASP A 104 3.87 -15.40 8.53
CA ASP A 104 2.45 -15.38 8.15
C ASP A 104 1.54 -14.77 9.24
N GLU A 105 1.99 -14.76 10.49
CA GLU A 105 1.25 -14.09 11.57
C GLU A 105 1.43 -12.56 11.57
N HIS A 106 2.36 -12.04 10.77
CA HIS A 106 2.61 -10.61 10.73
C HIS A 106 1.42 -9.85 10.12
N LYS A 107 1.11 -8.68 10.71
CA LYS A 107 -0.05 -7.86 10.29
C LYS A 107 -0.07 -7.54 8.79
N ASN A 108 1.09 -7.34 8.17
CA ASN A 108 1.16 -7.02 6.74
C ASN A 108 0.87 -8.25 5.87
N ILE A 109 1.23 -9.46 6.31
CA ILE A 109 0.87 -10.70 5.62
C ILE A 109 -0.64 -10.94 5.72
N LYS A 110 -1.22 -10.76 6.92
CA LYS A 110 -2.67 -10.83 7.08
C LYS A 110 -3.42 -9.81 6.22
N ARG A 111 -2.87 -8.59 6.11
CA ARG A 111 -3.38 -7.56 5.19
C ARG A 111 -3.33 -8.02 3.74
N GLN A 112 -2.22 -8.60 3.29
CA GLN A 112 -2.07 -9.13 1.93
C GLN A 112 -3.14 -10.18 1.63
N ASN A 113 -3.43 -11.08 2.56
CA ASN A 113 -4.48 -12.08 2.39
C ASN A 113 -5.87 -11.45 2.25
N ILE A 114 -6.18 -10.41 3.02
CA ILE A 114 -7.45 -9.66 2.88
C ILE A 114 -7.55 -9.03 1.49
N ILE A 115 -6.48 -8.38 1.03
CA ILE A 115 -6.45 -7.73 -0.28
C ILE A 115 -6.63 -8.77 -1.40
N LEU A 116 -5.90 -9.89 -1.31
CA LEU A 116 -5.97 -10.96 -2.31
C LEU A 116 -7.38 -11.58 -2.38
N ASN A 117 -8.04 -11.76 -1.24
CA ASN A 117 -9.43 -12.22 -1.21
C ASN A 117 -10.38 -11.24 -1.92
N GLU A 118 -10.17 -9.92 -1.75
CA GLU A 118 -10.98 -8.92 -2.46
C GLU A 118 -10.67 -8.92 -3.97
N VAL A 119 -9.42 -9.11 -4.38
CA VAL A 119 -9.05 -9.32 -5.79
C VAL A 119 -9.80 -10.51 -6.36
N GLN A 120 -9.77 -11.66 -5.68
CA GLN A 120 -10.45 -12.88 -6.12
C GLN A 120 -11.98 -12.68 -6.21
N LYS A 121 -12.57 -11.99 -5.24
CA LYS A 121 -13.99 -11.64 -5.26
C LYS A 121 -14.35 -10.79 -6.48
N LEU A 122 -13.56 -9.77 -6.80
CA LEU A 122 -13.80 -8.92 -7.97
C LEU A 122 -13.63 -9.70 -9.28
N LYS A 123 -12.63 -10.60 -9.36
CA LYS A 123 -12.47 -11.52 -10.50
C LYS A 123 -13.73 -12.39 -10.69
N ASN A 124 -14.25 -12.98 -9.63
CA ASN A 124 -15.46 -13.79 -9.68
C ASN A 124 -16.71 -12.99 -10.08
N LEU A 125 -16.71 -11.68 -9.88
CA LEU A 125 -17.76 -10.76 -10.30
C LEU A 125 -17.61 -10.29 -11.76
N GLY A 126 -16.56 -10.74 -12.47
CA GLY A 126 -16.33 -10.46 -13.90
C GLY A 126 -15.40 -9.29 -14.19
N PHE A 127 -14.65 -8.78 -13.20
CA PHE A 127 -13.63 -7.77 -13.44
C PHE A 127 -12.29 -8.43 -13.79
N ASP A 128 -11.83 -8.29 -15.03
CA ASP A 128 -10.60 -8.94 -15.50
C ASP A 128 -9.35 -8.07 -15.36
N LYS A 129 -9.49 -6.76 -15.33
CA LYS A 129 -8.39 -5.81 -15.27
C LYS A 129 -8.31 -5.16 -13.90
N ILE A 130 -7.36 -5.62 -13.07
CA ILE A 130 -7.20 -5.16 -11.69
C ILE A 130 -5.78 -4.62 -11.49
N ILE A 131 -5.69 -3.37 -11.03
CA ILE A 131 -4.47 -2.72 -10.55
C ILE A 131 -4.61 -2.55 -9.03
N LEU A 132 -3.53 -2.79 -8.29
CA LEU A 132 -3.46 -2.38 -6.90
C LEU A 132 -2.86 -0.98 -6.78
N SER A 133 -3.33 -0.23 -5.82
CA SER A 133 -2.71 1.03 -5.43
C SER A 133 -2.64 1.12 -3.92
N GLY A 134 -1.75 1.92 -3.40
CA GLY A 134 -1.72 2.14 -1.97
C GLY A 134 -0.61 3.06 -1.50
N TYR A 135 -0.74 3.45 -0.24
CA TYR A 135 0.17 4.34 0.45
C TYR A 135 0.90 3.59 1.58
N SER A 136 2.19 3.86 1.79
CA SER A 136 2.99 3.30 2.88
C SER A 136 2.89 1.76 2.93
N ALA A 137 2.48 1.16 4.04
CA ALA A 137 2.28 -0.29 4.17
C ALA A 137 1.25 -0.87 3.18
N GLY A 138 0.29 -0.06 2.72
CA GLY A 138 -0.65 -0.44 1.65
C GLY A 138 0.04 -0.55 0.30
N GLY A 139 0.89 0.43 -0.03
CA GLY A 139 1.72 0.41 -1.24
C GLY A 139 2.69 -0.77 -1.26
N TRP A 140 3.39 -1.01 -0.15
CA TRP A 140 4.28 -2.17 -0.02
C TRP A 140 3.54 -3.50 -0.21
N SER A 141 2.39 -3.66 0.45
CA SER A 141 1.57 -4.88 0.32
C SER A 141 1.06 -5.08 -1.11
N SER A 142 0.72 -4.00 -1.81
CA SER A 142 0.29 -4.03 -3.21
C SER A 142 1.40 -4.51 -4.13
N LEU A 143 2.63 -4.02 -3.94
CA LEU A 143 3.80 -4.46 -4.70
C LEU A 143 4.11 -5.95 -4.48
N VAL A 144 4.10 -6.42 -3.21
CA VAL A 144 4.30 -7.83 -2.89
C VAL A 144 3.24 -8.71 -3.54
N LEU A 145 1.98 -8.29 -3.55
CA LEU A 145 0.92 -9.07 -4.15
C LEU A 145 1.02 -9.13 -5.67
N GLN A 146 1.33 -8.01 -6.32
CA GLN A 146 1.51 -7.98 -7.76
C GLN A 146 2.69 -8.85 -8.20
N SER A 147 3.82 -8.80 -7.49
CA SER A 147 5.00 -9.62 -7.79
C SER A 147 4.75 -11.13 -7.64
N ARG A 148 3.76 -11.53 -6.83
CA ARG A 148 3.41 -12.94 -6.57
C ARG A 148 2.22 -13.44 -7.37
N HIS A 149 1.39 -12.55 -7.87
CA HIS A 149 0.14 -12.86 -8.56
C HIS A 149 -0.06 -11.98 -9.80
N PRO A 150 0.94 -11.93 -10.73
CA PRO A 150 0.85 -11.08 -11.92
C PRO A 150 -0.31 -11.49 -12.85
N GLU A 151 -0.74 -12.76 -12.78
CA GLU A 151 -1.89 -13.28 -13.50
C GLU A 151 -3.24 -12.73 -13.02
N LYS A 152 -3.29 -12.21 -11.79
CA LYS A 152 -4.51 -11.63 -11.19
C LYS A 152 -4.47 -10.11 -11.13
N ILE A 153 -3.26 -9.56 -11.01
CA ILE A 153 -3.00 -8.15 -10.73
C ILE A 153 -2.06 -7.64 -11.82
N ILE A 154 -2.62 -6.86 -12.76
CA ILE A 154 -1.88 -6.43 -13.96
C ILE A 154 -0.87 -5.31 -13.70
N GLY A 155 -0.92 -4.66 -12.54
CA GLY A 155 0.03 -3.62 -12.17
C GLY A 155 -0.20 -3.03 -10.78
N THR A 156 0.70 -2.16 -10.37
CA THR A 156 0.64 -1.47 -9.08
C THR A 156 1.02 0.00 -9.18
N ILE A 157 0.34 0.87 -8.43
CA ILE A 157 0.71 2.26 -8.21
C ILE A 157 0.94 2.45 -6.71
N ALA A 158 2.20 2.60 -6.30
CA ALA A 158 2.58 2.69 -4.90
C ALA A 158 3.08 4.09 -4.53
N PHE A 159 2.53 4.66 -3.48
CA PHE A 159 2.92 5.96 -2.94
C PHE A 159 3.69 5.76 -1.64
N ASN A 160 4.94 6.21 -1.59
CA ASN A 160 5.84 6.07 -0.43
C ASN A 160 5.73 4.69 0.21
N PRO A 161 5.92 3.59 -0.55
CA PRO A 161 5.73 2.25 -0.04
C PRO A 161 6.73 1.97 1.06
N ALA A 162 6.24 1.59 2.23
CA ALA A 162 7.10 1.27 3.36
C ALA A 162 6.59 0.05 4.11
N PHE A 163 7.49 -0.87 4.42
CA PHE A 163 7.19 -1.99 5.29
C PHE A 163 7.47 -1.66 6.75
N ALA A 164 8.70 -1.28 7.03
CA ALA A 164 9.19 -1.00 8.38
C ALA A 164 10.43 -0.09 8.37
N GLY A 165 10.96 0.18 7.19
CA GLY A 165 12.17 0.94 6.94
C GLY A 165 13.47 0.20 7.35
N PRO A 166 14.55 0.41 6.57
CA PRO A 166 15.85 -0.17 6.86
C PRO A 166 16.64 0.65 7.88
N LYS A 167 16.16 1.81 8.31
CA LYS A 167 16.93 2.74 9.15
C LYS A 167 17.25 2.13 10.52
N LYS A 168 18.49 2.30 10.94
CA LYS A 168 19.03 1.67 12.16
C LYS A 168 18.21 1.97 13.42
N GLU A 169 17.64 3.16 13.53
CA GLU A 169 16.81 3.56 14.66
C GLU A 169 15.57 2.66 14.80
N TRP A 170 14.93 2.35 13.69
CA TRP A 170 13.76 1.48 13.66
C TRP A 170 14.13 0.04 13.95
N GLN A 171 15.23 -0.45 13.37
CA GLN A 171 15.72 -1.81 13.62
C GLN A 171 16.20 -1.99 15.07
N LYS A 172 16.81 -0.97 15.67
CA LYS A 172 17.16 -0.99 17.10
C LYS A 172 15.93 -1.12 18.00
N LYS A 173 14.86 -0.39 17.67
CA LYS A 173 13.60 -0.41 18.42
C LYS A 173 12.76 -1.66 18.13
N TYR A 174 12.76 -2.11 16.88
CA TYR A 174 11.95 -3.22 16.38
C TYR A 174 12.79 -4.13 15.47
N PRO A 175 13.71 -4.92 16.05
CA PRO A 175 14.67 -5.74 15.27
C PRO A 175 13.98 -6.75 14.33
N GLU A 176 12.78 -7.21 14.69
CA GLU A 176 11.97 -8.08 13.85
C GLU A 176 11.50 -7.42 12.54
N TRP A 177 11.46 -6.09 12.48
CA TRP A 177 11.04 -5.39 11.27
C TRP A 177 12.01 -5.59 10.10
N GLY A 178 13.29 -5.59 10.39
CA GLY A 178 14.32 -5.87 9.38
C GLY A 178 14.13 -7.25 8.73
N ALA A 179 13.90 -8.28 9.54
CA ALA A 179 13.68 -9.64 9.04
C ALA A 179 12.40 -9.75 8.19
N PHE A 180 11.32 -9.09 8.57
CA PHE A 180 10.09 -9.07 7.77
C PHE A 180 10.25 -8.29 6.46
N ARG A 181 11.02 -7.20 6.48
CA ARG A 181 11.35 -6.43 5.28
C ARG A 181 12.17 -7.28 4.31
N GLU A 182 13.20 -7.93 4.81
CA GLU A 182 14.06 -8.81 4.01
C GLU A 182 13.29 -9.98 3.38
N ASP A 183 12.37 -10.60 4.13
CA ASP A 183 11.45 -11.60 3.59
C ASP A 183 10.64 -11.07 2.40
N SER A 184 10.13 -9.83 2.50
CA SER A 184 9.42 -9.20 1.39
C SER A 184 10.34 -8.94 0.19
N ILE A 185 11.57 -8.45 0.41
CA ILE A 185 12.55 -8.23 -0.66
C ILE A 185 12.91 -9.56 -1.35
N ASN A 186 13.06 -10.64 -0.59
CA ASN A 186 13.30 -11.97 -1.15
C ASN A 186 12.10 -12.48 -1.99
N LYS A 187 10.87 -12.07 -1.67
CA LYS A 187 9.70 -12.34 -2.51
C LYS A 187 9.75 -11.55 -3.80
N PHE A 188 10.14 -10.28 -3.77
CA PHE A 188 10.35 -9.48 -4.97
C PHE A 188 11.41 -10.11 -5.88
N LYS A 189 12.56 -10.49 -5.33
CA LYS A 189 13.68 -11.09 -6.10
C LYS A 189 13.32 -12.40 -6.81
N LYS A 190 12.25 -13.07 -6.41
CA LYS A 190 11.74 -14.30 -7.04
C LYS A 190 10.73 -14.02 -8.16
N ALA A 191 10.33 -12.77 -8.35
CA ALA A 191 9.39 -12.40 -9.41
C ALA A 191 10.15 -12.23 -10.73
N ASP A 192 9.58 -12.74 -11.81
CA ASP A 192 10.11 -12.54 -13.16
C ASP A 192 9.91 -11.09 -13.61
N THR A 193 8.81 -10.48 -13.20
CA THR A 193 8.48 -9.07 -13.50
C THR A 193 7.68 -8.45 -12.37
N ILE A 194 7.84 -7.11 -12.21
CA ILE A 194 7.00 -6.29 -11.36
C ILE A 194 6.53 -5.11 -12.19
N ASN A 195 5.28 -5.15 -12.62
CA ASN A 195 4.67 -4.06 -13.37
C ASN A 195 4.16 -2.99 -12.39
N ALA A 196 4.94 -1.94 -12.17
CA ALA A 196 4.61 -0.95 -11.17
C ALA A 196 5.13 0.46 -11.45
N ILE A 197 4.42 1.45 -10.91
CA ILE A 197 4.91 2.81 -10.71
C ILE A 197 5.03 3.03 -9.20
N VAL A 198 6.23 3.39 -8.75
CA VAL A 198 6.56 3.62 -7.35
C VAL A 198 6.97 5.07 -7.19
N PHE A 199 6.20 5.83 -6.42
CA PHE A 199 6.54 7.19 -6.03
C PHE A 199 7.22 7.17 -4.67
N ALA A 200 8.43 7.76 -4.57
CA ALA A 200 9.20 7.86 -3.34
C ALA A 200 9.78 9.26 -3.18
N HIS A 201 10.02 9.67 -1.95
CA HIS A 201 10.61 10.96 -1.61
C HIS A 201 11.95 10.77 -0.89
N LYS A 202 12.96 11.57 -1.25
CA LYS A 202 14.33 11.47 -0.66
C LYS A 202 14.37 11.62 0.86
N ASP A 203 13.44 12.37 1.43
CA ASP A 203 13.35 12.61 2.88
C ASP A 203 12.41 11.64 3.59
N ASP A 204 11.91 10.58 2.91
CA ASP A 204 11.06 9.59 3.56
C ASP A 204 11.81 8.94 4.73
N VAL A 205 11.20 8.98 5.92
CA VAL A 205 11.81 8.47 7.15
C VAL A 205 11.84 6.94 7.22
N PHE A 206 11.05 6.25 6.39
CA PHE A 206 11.00 4.79 6.34
C PHE A 206 11.76 4.25 5.14
N GLU A 207 11.33 4.58 3.92
CA GLU A 207 11.91 4.11 2.67
C GLU A 207 12.06 5.29 1.72
N ASP A 208 13.28 5.66 1.39
CA ASP A 208 13.62 6.67 0.39
C ASP A 208 14.00 6.00 -0.96
N PRO A 209 14.15 6.74 -2.07
CA PRO A 209 14.53 6.16 -3.35
C PRO A 209 15.79 5.29 -3.28
N LYS A 210 16.79 5.70 -2.47
CA LYS A 210 18.03 4.95 -2.30
C LYS A 210 17.80 3.58 -1.64
N THR A 211 16.93 3.50 -0.63
CA THR A 211 16.60 2.25 0.05
C THR A 211 15.69 1.35 -0.77
N LEU A 212 15.02 1.93 -1.78
CA LEU A 212 14.17 1.23 -2.75
C LEU A 212 14.87 0.92 -4.07
N SER A 213 16.16 1.26 -4.22
CA SER A 213 16.92 1.08 -5.47
C SER A 213 16.96 -0.35 -5.99
N PHE A 214 16.73 -1.37 -5.14
CA PHE A 214 16.59 -2.75 -5.60
C PHE A 214 15.44 -2.95 -6.59
N PHE A 215 14.47 -2.05 -6.65
CA PHE A 215 13.41 -2.06 -7.65
C PHE A 215 13.89 -1.70 -9.06
N GLU A 216 15.02 -1.00 -9.20
CA GLU A 216 15.61 -0.64 -10.50
C GLU A 216 16.05 -1.87 -11.32
N ASN A 217 16.18 -3.04 -10.67
CA ASN A 217 16.47 -4.30 -11.36
C ASN A 217 15.27 -4.88 -12.12
N PHE A 218 14.06 -4.31 -11.98
CA PHE A 218 12.85 -4.78 -12.65
C PHE A 218 12.51 -3.88 -13.83
N LYS A 219 12.56 -4.44 -15.04
CA LYS A 219 12.36 -3.71 -16.30
C LYS A 219 11.02 -2.95 -16.38
N ASP A 220 9.97 -3.54 -15.84
CA ASP A 220 8.60 -3.01 -15.94
C ASP A 220 8.19 -2.21 -14.68
N LEU A 221 9.17 -1.84 -13.84
CA LEU A 221 8.97 -1.00 -12.68
C LEU A 221 9.63 0.36 -12.89
N ASN A 222 8.88 1.42 -12.67
CA ASN A 222 9.36 2.79 -12.66
C ASN A 222 9.40 3.32 -11.23
N LEU A 223 10.61 3.55 -10.70
CA LEU A 223 10.83 4.23 -9.43
C LEU A 223 10.98 5.73 -9.71
N ILE A 224 10.06 6.53 -9.20
CA ILE A 224 10.00 7.98 -9.42
C ILE A 224 10.33 8.68 -8.10
N ASP A 225 11.47 9.38 -8.07
CA ASP A 225 11.76 10.35 -7.02
C ASP A 225 11.00 11.65 -7.31
N TYR A 226 9.98 11.94 -6.48
CA TYR A 226 9.20 13.15 -6.65
C TYR A 226 9.66 14.31 -5.75
N SER A 227 10.83 14.21 -5.15
CA SER A 227 11.41 15.21 -4.22
C SER A 227 11.62 16.58 -4.87
N GLU A 228 11.79 16.59 -6.19
CA GLU A 228 11.95 17.81 -6.99
C GLU A 228 10.60 18.48 -7.34
N LEU A 229 9.49 17.76 -7.20
CA LEU A 229 8.16 18.31 -7.46
C LEU A 229 7.83 19.30 -6.33
N LYS A 230 7.87 20.58 -6.62
CA LYS A 230 7.38 21.59 -5.69
C LYS A 230 5.87 21.44 -5.56
N PRO A 231 5.34 21.15 -4.37
CA PRO A 231 3.91 21.17 -4.18
C PRO A 231 3.39 22.58 -4.43
N THR A 232 2.61 22.77 -5.47
CA THR A 232 2.06 24.08 -5.83
C THR A 232 1.05 24.57 -4.78
N THR A 233 0.37 23.66 -4.08
CA THR A 233 -0.46 23.94 -2.91
C THR A 233 -0.84 22.60 -2.25
N CYS A 234 -0.19 22.21 -1.18
CA CYS A 234 -0.73 21.22 -0.27
C CYS A 234 -1.39 21.94 0.90
N THR A 235 -2.65 22.29 0.78
CA THR A 235 -3.48 22.69 1.92
C THR A 235 -4.12 21.43 2.50
N TYR A 236 -3.98 21.23 3.82
CA TYR A 236 -4.81 20.27 4.53
C TYR A 236 -6.27 20.67 4.46
N ALA A 237 -7.16 19.69 4.58
CA ALA A 237 -8.60 19.92 4.61
C ALA A 237 -9.09 20.82 5.79
N ASP A 238 -8.19 21.13 6.73
CA ASP A 238 -8.41 22.02 7.88
C ASP A 238 -7.70 23.37 7.77
N GLY A 239 -7.19 23.68 6.58
CA GLY A 239 -6.98 25.06 6.12
C GLY A 239 -5.71 25.75 6.50
N ASP A 240 -4.86 25.38 7.48
CA ASP A 240 -3.73 26.28 7.83
C ASP A 240 -2.53 25.65 8.54
N LYS A 241 -2.45 24.36 8.69
CA LYS A 241 -1.27 23.80 9.33
C LYS A 241 -0.29 23.28 8.29
N LYS A 242 0.85 23.98 8.16
CA LYS A 242 2.06 23.42 7.51
C LYS A 242 2.25 22.01 8.03
N MET A 243 2.48 21.05 7.13
CA MET A 243 2.89 19.72 7.51
C MET A 243 3.92 19.79 8.62
N PRO A 244 3.70 19.13 9.77
CA PRO A 244 4.83 18.78 10.59
C PRO A 244 5.78 18.03 9.68
N SER A 245 7.04 18.35 9.75
CA SER A 245 8.11 17.86 8.90
C SER A 245 8.37 16.36 9.11
N ASP A 246 7.38 15.51 8.94
CA ASP A 246 7.55 14.07 8.76
C ASP A 246 7.99 13.81 7.31
N LYS A 247 8.77 14.82 6.86
CA LYS A 247 9.85 14.75 5.92
C LYS A 247 9.65 13.65 4.89
N GLY A 248 8.81 13.92 3.90
CA GLY A 248 8.75 13.09 2.71
C GLY A 248 7.89 11.82 2.78
N HIS A 249 7.44 11.38 3.97
CA HIS A 249 6.58 10.21 4.04
C HIS A 249 5.08 10.54 3.93
N ASN A 250 4.67 11.77 4.24
CA ASN A 250 3.27 12.21 4.20
C ASN A 250 3.00 13.16 3.04
#